data_d16af175c5e27c632fc7970df5fe4ea6
#
_entry.id   d16af175c5e27c632fc7970df5fe4ea6
#
_cell.length_a   1.000
_cell.length_b   1.000
_cell.length_c   1.000
_cell.angle_alpha   90.00
_cell.angle_beta   90.00
_cell.angle_gamma   90.00
#
_symmetry.space_group_name_H-M   'P 1'
#
loop_
_entity.id
_entity.type
_entity.pdbx_description
1 polymer ?
#
loop_
_entity_poly.entity_id
_entity_poly.type
_entity_poly.pdbx_seq_one_letter_code
_entity_poly.pdbx_strand_id
1 'polypeptide(L)'
;KSSAASDVYKRQDKLGKSLRTVQKYESGEIDIPLSTLAEIAEVLNTTLNYLIGYDASHIKVETLSDVLAFFFEMDRKNEISYNMEIKRVGKDGKWQCSFTFDGQDEEAMYNADFCIVMETFLNNREALKTYWMDYEAYQAWEDMKIESYSKCTLTDKVYEKLDRRTFIERRNELDRQKLQKLREEEAKKALQNDDDEQ
;
A
#
# COMPACT_ATOMS: atom_id res chain seq x y z
N LYS A 1 39.62 -26.56 7.86
CA LYS A 1 40.09 -25.53 6.87
C LYS A 1 39.54 -25.71 5.46
N SER A 2 38.65 -26.69 5.22
CA SER A 2 38.15 -27.04 3.88
C SER A 2 36.78 -26.40 3.54
N SER A 3 36.02 -25.96 4.52
CA SER A 3 34.66 -25.46 4.31
C SER A 3 34.60 -24.04 3.66
N ALA A 4 35.40 -23.11 4.15
CA ALA A 4 35.41 -21.74 3.66
C ALA A 4 35.89 -21.59 2.20
N ALA A 5 36.89 -22.40 1.78
CA ALA A 5 37.35 -22.37 0.39
C ALA A 5 36.29 -22.94 -0.57
N SER A 6 35.59 -24.00 -0.17
CA SER A 6 34.48 -24.57 -0.97
C SER A 6 33.32 -23.61 -1.15
N ASP A 7 32.99 -22.80 -0.14
CA ASP A 7 31.90 -21.83 -0.21
C ASP A 7 32.27 -20.64 -1.08
N VAL A 8 33.54 -20.24 -1.13
CA VAL A 8 34.03 -19.18 -2.02
C VAL A 8 33.95 -19.62 -3.49
N TYR A 9 34.34 -20.85 -3.81
CA TYR A 9 34.24 -21.39 -5.18
C TYR A 9 32.76 -21.50 -5.65
N LYS A 10 31.85 -21.92 -4.78
CA LYS A 10 30.41 -22.00 -5.10
C LYS A 10 29.81 -20.65 -5.39
N ARG A 11 30.26 -19.60 -4.70
CA ARG A 11 29.78 -18.23 -4.97
C ARG A 11 30.27 -17.68 -6.31
N GLN A 12 31.50 -18.00 -6.70
CA GLN A 12 32.07 -17.62 -7.99
C GLN A 12 31.31 -18.20 -9.17
N ASP A 13 30.99 -19.48 -9.09
CA ASP A 13 30.30 -20.22 -10.16
C ASP A 13 28.90 -19.65 -10.39
N LYS A 14 28.25 -19.21 -9.31
CA LYS A 14 26.90 -18.63 -9.37
C LYS A 14 26.85 -17.17 -9.87
N LEU A 15 27.89 -16.37 -9.60
CA LEU A 15 27.93 -14.96 -9.98
C LEU A 15 28.67 -14.70 -11.30
N GLY A 16 29.31 -15.70 -11.89
CA GLY A 16 30.09 -15.54 -13.12
C GLY A 16 31.24 -14.50 -13.02
N LYS A 17 31.67 -14.12 -11.81
CA LYS A 17 32.71 -13.13 -11.57
C LYS A 17 33.99 -13.81 -11.09
N SER A 18 35.16 -13.22 -11.40
CA SER A 18 36.45 -13.76 -10.93
C SER A 18 36.59 -13.63 -9.40
N LEU A 19 37.35 -14.53 -8.78
CA LEU A 19 37.66 -14.46 -7.35
C LEU A 19 38.20 -13.10 -6.94
N ARG A 20 39.07 -12.52 -7.75
CA ARG A 20 39.65 -11.20 -7.50
C ARG A 20 38.61 -10.10 -7.49
N THR A 21 37.60 -10.20 -8.36
CA THR A 21 36.50 -9.23 -8.40
C THR A 21 35.62 -9.34 -7.15
N VAL A 22 35.30 -10.56 -6.74
CA VAL A 22 34.49 -10.81 -5.51
C VAL A 22 35.24 -10.27 -4.28
N GLN A 23 36.53 -10.55 -4.16
CA GLN A 23 37.36 -10.02 -3.06
C GLN A 23 37.42 -8.48 -3.02
N LYS A 24 37.45 -7.84 -4.17
CA LYS A 24 37.41 -6.36 -4.27
C LYS A 24 36.05 -5.80 -3.84
N TYR A 25 34.97 -6.49 -4.13
CA TYR A 25 33.64 -6.15 -3.62
C TYR A 25 33.59 -6.30 -2.09
N GLU A 26 34.06 -7.43 -1.57
CA GLU A 26 34.05 -7.72 -0.13
C GLU A 26 34.97 -6.75 0.67
N SER A 27 36.08 -6.30 0.07
CA SER A 27 36.98 -5.31 0.68
C SER A 27 36.52 -3.85 0.55
N GLY A 28 35.49 -3.60 -0.26
CA GLY A 28 35.06 -2.22 -0.58
C GLY A 28 36.05 -1.45 -1.48
N GLU A 29 36.97 -2.15 -2.14
CA GLU A 29 37.95 -1.53 -3.07
C GLU A 29 37.27 -0.99 -4.34
N ILE A 30 36.16 -1.64 -4.75
CA ILE A 30 35.35 -1.20 -5.88
C ILE A 30 33.87 -1.28 -5.52
N ASP A 31 33.08 -0.34 -6.02
CA ASP A 31 31.63 -0.33 -5.87
C ASP A 31 31.00 -1.49 -6.64
N ILE A 32 29.95 -2.08 -6.07
CA ILE A 32 29.18 -3.15 -6.72
C ILE A 32 28.13 -2.51 -7.61
N PRO A 33 28.14 -2.75 -8.94
CA PRO A 33 27.08 -2.25 -9.83
C PRO A 33 25.69 -2.77 -9.41
N LEU A 34 24.66 -1.98 -9.60
CA LEU A 34 23.28 -2.33 -9.22
C LEU A 34 22.80 -3.65 -9.87
N SER A 35 23.20 -3.88 -11.13
CA SER A 35 22.91 -5.14 -11.83
C SER A 35 23.57 -6.36 -11.14
N THR A 36 24.81 -6.21 -10.66
CA THR A 36 25.51 -7.25 -9.92
C THR A 36 24.92 -7.47 -8.52
N LEU A 37 24.44 -6.40 -7.86
CA LEU A 37 23.70 -6.52 -6.59
C LEU A 37 22.39 -7.31 -6.76
N ALA A 38 21.68 -7.13 -7.89
CA ALA A 38 20.48 -7.92 -8.20
C ALA A 38 20.83 -9.42 -8.36
N GLU A 39 21.91 -9.75 -9.10
CA GLU A 39 22.41 -11.12 -9.24
C GLU A 39 22.79 -11.74 -7.87
N ILE A 40 23.42 -10.95 -7.00
CA ILE A 40 23.78 -11.37 -5.64
C ILE A 40 22.53 -11.63 -4.80
N ALA A 41 21.51 -10.79 -4.90
CA ALA A 41 20.27 -10.95 -4.18
C ALA A 41 19.58 -12.28 -4.53
N GLU A 42 19.51 -12.62 -5.82
CA GLU A 42 18.98 -13.91 -6.28
C GLU A 42 19.78 -15.11 -5.72
N VAL A 43 21.12 -15.04 -5.77
CA VAL A 43 22.00 -16.11 -5.25
C VAL A 43 21.84 -16.32 -3.75
N LEU A 44 21.61 -15.24 -3.00
CA LEU A 44 21.43 -15.25 -1.55
C LEU A 44 19.97 -15.50 -1.14
N ASN A 45 19.06 -15.65 -2.12
CA ASN A 45 17.62 -15.78 -1.89
C ASN A 45 17.06 -14.64 -1.01
N THR A 46 17.48 -13.41 -1.32
CA THR A 46 17.06 -12.18 -0.66
C THR A 46 16.62 -11.13 -1.69
N THR A 47 16.26 -9.95 -1.26
CA THR A 47 15.88 -8.85 -2.17
C THR A 47 17.04 -7.88 -2.37
N LEU A 48 17.07 -7.21 -3.53
CA LEU A 48 18.01 -6.11 -3.78
C LEU A 48 17.90 -5.02 -2.72
N ASN A 49 16.67 -4.68 -2.31
CA ASN A 49 16.39 -3.68 -1.28
C ASN A 49 17.05 -4.04 0.05
N TYR A 50 16.97 -5.30 0.47
CA TYR A 50 17.65 -5.78 1.67
C TYR A 50 19.17 -5.60 1.59
N LEU A 51 19.79 -5.91 0.42
CA LEU A 51 21.24 -5.79 0.25
C LEU A 51 21.74 -4.35 0.28
N ILE A 52 20.95 -3.40 -0.22
CA ILE A 52 21.32 -1.96 -0.18
C ILE A 52 20.95 -1.29 1.14
N GLY A 53 20.44 -2.07 2.12
CA GLY A 53 19.99 -1.53 3.40
C GLY A 53 18.69 -0.73 3.28
N TYR A 54 17.98 -0.87 2.16
CA TYR A 54 16.63 -0.33 2.03
C TYR A 54 15.68 -1.28 2.75
N ASP A 55 15.37 -0.93 3.98
CA ASP A 55 14.38 -1.64 4.77
C ASP A 55 12.98 -1.31 4.20
N ALA A 56 12.50 -2.19 3.32
CA ALA A 56 11.18 -2.06 2.73
C ALA A 56 10.05 -2.25 3.77
N SER A 57 10.39 -2.73 4.96
CA SER A 57 9.44 -2.90 6.06
C SER A 57 9.01 -1.58 6.68
N HIS A 58 9.78 -0.49 6.46
CA HIS A 58 9.48 0.81 7.05
C HIS A 58 9.36 1.89 5.98
N ILE A 59 8.12 2.20 5.60
CA ILE A 59 7.82 3.43 4.84
C ILE A 59 8.20 4.60 5.76
N LYS A 60 9.25 5.33 5.41
CA LYS A 60 9.61 6.55 6.14
C LYS A 60 8.61 7.65 5.79
N VAL A 61 7.81 8.03 6.77
CA VAL A 61 6.90 9.16 6.69
C VAL A 61 7.48 10.27 7.56
N GLU A 62 8.22 11.18 6.96
CA GLU A 62 8.91 12.27 7.67
C GLU A 62 8.22 13.61 7.46
N THR A 63 7.49 13.77 6.36
CA THR A 63 6.83 15.02 5.98
C THR A 63 5.36 14.80 5.64
N LEU A 64 4.58 15.88 5.68
CA LEU A 64 3.19 15.86 5.18
C LEU A 64 3.13 15.47 3.69
N SER A 65 4.17 15.81 2.91
CA SER A 65 4.27 15.41 1.51
C SER A 65 4.31 13.89 1.34
N ASP A 66 4.97 13.17 2.24
CA ASP A 66 5.05 11.70 2.20
C ASP A 66 3.68 11.08 2.47
N VAL A 67 2.93 11.64 3.43
CA VAL A 67 1.54 11.23 3.71
C VAL A 67 0.65 11.46 2.49
N LEU A 68 0.74 12.64 1.85
CA LEU A 68 -0.05 12.95 0.65
C LEU A 68 0.33 12.03 -0.52
N ALA A 69 1.63 11.81 -0.73
CA ALA A 69 2.11 10.91 -1.79
C ALA A 69 1.60 9.48 -1.60
N PHE A 70 1.61 8.98 -0.36
CA PHE A 70 1.06 7.66 -0.02
C PHE A 70 -0.43 7.56 -0.39
N PHE A 71 -1.26 8.53 0.02
CA PHE A 71 -2.69 8.52 -0.30
C PHE A 71 -2.96 8.64 -1.80
N PHE A 72 -2.22 9.50 -2.52
CA PHE A 72 -2.36 9.64 -3.96
C PHE A 72 -1.94 8.37 -4.70
N GLU A 73 -0.89 7.70 -4.23
CA GLU A 73 -0.43 6.44 -4.81
C GLU A 73 -1.43 5.31 -4.52
N MET A 74 -1.95 5.22 -3.31
CA MET A 74 -2.98 4.25 -2.95
C MET A 74 -4.26 4.41 -3.78
N ASP A 75 -4.70 5.65 -4.05
CA ASP A 75 -5.87 5.94 -4.87
C ASP A 75 -5.73 5.45 -6.32
N ARG A 76 -4.51 5.31 -6.81
CA ARG A 76 -4.21 4.83 -8.17
C ARG A 76 -4.25 3.30 -8.30
N LYS A 77 -4.33 2.54 -7.20
CA LYS A 77 -4.29 1.07 -7.24
C LYS A 77 -5.66 0.47 -7.48
N ASN A 78 -5.70 -0.64 -8.23
CA ASN A 78 -6.94 -1.35 -8.55
C ASN A 78 -7.45 -2.17 -7.37
N GLU A 79 -6.55 -2.84 -6.66
CA GLU A 79 -6.87 -3.88 -5.68
C GLU A 79 -7.25 -3.34 -4.31
N ILE A 80 -7.13 -2.02 -4.11
CA ILE A 80 -7.56 -1.30 -2.90
C ILE A 80 -8.44 -0.13 -3.30
N SER A 81 -9.58 -0.01 -2.64
CA SER A 81 -10.56 1.05 -2.86
C SER A 81 -11.05 1.62 -1.52
N TYR A 82 -11.30 2.89 -1.46
CA TYR A 82 -11.85 3.53 -0.27
C TYR A 82 -12.74 4.71 -0.65
N ASN A 83 -13.73 4.96 0.20
CA ASN A 83 -14.53 6.18 0.14
C ASN A 83 -13.95 7.22 1.10
N MET A 84 -13.92 8.46 0.66
CA MET A 84 -13.49 9.59 1.47
C MET A 84 -14.64 10.55 1.73
N GLU A 85 -14.89 10.85 3.00
CA GLU A 85 -15.90 11.80 3.40
C GLU A 85 -15.27 12.96 4.15
N ILE A 86 -15.60 14.19 3.75
CA ILE A 86 -15.16 15.40 4.43
C ILE A 86 -16.40 16.10 5.00
N LYS A 87 -16.46 16.21 6.33
CA LYS A 87 -17.51 16.92 7.05
C LYS A 87 -16.93 18.16 7.72
N ARG A 88 -17.70 19.27 7.65
CA ARG A 88 -17.47 20.43 8.49
C ARG A 88 -18.46 20.36 9.66
N VAL A 89 -17.94 20.11 10.86
CA VAL A 89 -18.76 19.95 12.05
C VAL A 89 -18.89 21.29 12.77
N GLY A 90 -20.11 21.81 12.83
CA GLY A 90 -20.48 22.99 13.58
C GLY A 90 -20.09 24.34 12.94
N LYS A 91 -20.55 25.44 13.61
CA LYS A 91 -20.26 26.83 13.18
C LYS A 91 -18.78 27.20 13.31
N ASP A 92 -18.03 26.49 14.13
CA ASP A 92 -16.61 26.76 14.43
C ASP A 92 -15.65 26.15 13.39
N GLY A 93 -16.19 25.60 12.30
CA GLY A 93 -15.39 25.15 11.15
C GLY A 93 -14.49 23.93 11.42
N LYS A 94 -14.80 23.10 12.41
CA LYS A 94 -14.07 21.84 12.63
C LYS A 94 -14.21 20.94 11.43
N TRP A 95 -13.07 20.57 10.84
CA TRP A 95 -12.99 19.67 9.70
C TRP A 95 -12.74 18.25 10.18
N GLN A 96 -13.46 17.31 9.58
CA GLN A 96 -13.29 15.90 9.78
C GLN A 96 -13.17 15.22 8.42
N CYS A 97 -12.11 14.45 8.23
CA CYS A 97 -11.92 13.59 7.07
C CYS A 97 -11.97 12.14 7.54
N SER A 98 -12.80 11.33 6.90
CA SER A 98 -12.95 9.91 7.19
C SER A 98 -12.68 9.10 5.93
N PHE A 99 -11.97 7.98 6.11
CA PHE A 99 -11.72 7.00 5.06
C PHE A 99 -12.45 5.72 5.43
N THR A 100 -13.20 5.18 4.48
CA THR A 100 -13.97 3.94 4.67
C THR A 100 -13.56 2.94 3.61
N PHE A 101 -13.05 1.80 4.04
CA PHE A 101 -12.75 0.65 3.20
C PHE A 101 -13.89 -0.35 3.33
N ASP A 102 -14.47 -0.76 2.22
CA ASP A 102 -15.50 -1.79 2.19
C ASP A 102 -14.82 -3.15 1.98
N GLY A 103 -14.84 -3.99 3.01
CA GLY A 103 -14.30 -5.34 2.95
C GLY A 103 -15.13 -6.32 2.10
N GLN A 104 -16.29 -5.89 1.59
CA GLN A 104 -17.15 -6.67 0.69
C GLN A 104 -17.09 -6.14 -0.76
N ASP A 105 -16.24 -5.17 -1.05
CA ASP A 105 -16.04 -4.65 -2.40
C ASP A 105 -15.34 -5.71 -3.29
N GLU A 106 -16.12 -6.33 -4.19
CA GLU A 106 -15.62 -7.36 -5.10
C GLU A 106 -14.62 -6.83 -6.14
N GLU A 107 -14.62 -5.52 -6.40
CA GLU A 107 -13.67 -4.89 -7.33
C GLU A 107 -12.32 -4.58 -6.66
N ALA A 108 -12.29 -4.50 -5.33
CA ALA A 108 -11.08 -4.20 -4.54
C ALA A 108 -10.59 -5.46 -3.80
N MET A 109 -9.89 -6.33 -4.50
CA MET A 109 -9.50 -7.68 -4.07
C MET A 109 -8.88 -7.75 -2.66
N TYR A 110 -8.13 -6.72 -2.24
CA TYR A 110 -7.43 -6.72 -0.93
C TYR A 110 -8.13 -5.90 0.16
N ASN A 111 -9.32 -5.36 -0.10
CA ASN A 111 -10.04 -4.61 0.92
C ASN A 111 -10.42 -5.48 2.13
N ALA A 112 -10.84 -6.72 1.91
CA ALA A 112 -11.16 -7.66 3.00
C ALA A 112 -9.93 -7.95 3.86
N ASP A 113 -8.81 -8.28 3.24
CA ASP A 113 -7.53 -8.52 3.94
C ASP A 113 -7.08 -7.28 4.71
N PHE A 114 -7.16 -6.11 4.09
CA PHE A 114 -6.84 -4.84 4.73
C PHE A 114 -7.69 -4.59 5.97
N CYS A 115 -9.00 -4.80 5.90
CA CYS A 115 -9.91 -4.64 7.03
C CYS A 115 -9.55 -5.60 8.19
N ILE A 116 -9.25 -6.87 7.89
CA ILE A 116 -8.83 -7.87 8.89
C ILE A 116 -7.52 -7.45 9.57
N VAL A 117 -6.54 -6.97 8.79
CA VAL A 117 -5.28 -6.48 9.36
C VAL A 117 -5.51 -5.24 10.22
N MET A 118 -6.36 -4.30 9.78
CA MET A 118 -6.67 -3.08 10.54
C MET A 118 -7.43 -3.37 11.84
N GLU A 119 -8.29 -4.39 11.87
CA GLU A 119 -8.92 -4.85 13.12
C GLU A 119 -7.86 -5.35 14.12
N THR A 120 -6.92 -6.18 13.66
CA THR A 120 -5.81 -6.66 14.50
C THR A 120 -4.89 -5.51 14.93
N PHE A 121 -4.62 -4.57 14.03
CA PHE A 121 -3.84 -3.37 14.34
C PHE A 121 -4.48 -2.54 15.44
N LEU A 122 -5.79 -2.34 15.38
CA LEU A 122 -6.53 -1.61 16.41
C LEU A 122 -6.39 -2.29 17.77
N ASN A 123 -6.56 -3.62 17.82
CA ASN A 123 -6.45 -4.41 19.05
C ASN A 123 -5.03 -4.37 19.64
N ASN A 124 -3.99 -4.54 18.81
CA ASN A 124 -2.60 -4.52 19.25
C ASN A 124 -2.17 -3.12 19.70
N ARG A 125 -2.65 -2.07 19.02
CA ARG A 125 -2.42 -0.68 19.44
C ARG A 125 -3.03 -0.38 20.80
N GLU A 126 -4.17 -0.95 21.13
CA GLU A 126 -4.79 -0.83 22.44
C GLU A 126 -4.04 -1.67 23.49
N ALA A 127 -3.61 -2.89 23.12
CA ALA A 127 -2.79 -3.74 24.00
C ALA A 127 -1.45 -3.07 24.35
N LEU A 128 -0.81 -2.38 23.40
CA LEU A 128 0.40 -1.60 23.64
C LEU A 128 0.15 -0.44 24.63
N LYS A 129 -0.95 0.32 24.46
CA LYS A 129 -1.32 1.42 25.36
C LYS A 129 -1.66 0.96 26.79
N THR A 130 -2.22 -0.22 26.91
CA THR A 130 -2.65 -0.79 28.19
C THR A 130 -1.60 -1.70 28.81
N TYR A 131 -0.40 -1.77 28.23
CA TYR A 131 0.74 -2.57 28.68
C TYR A 131 0.49 -4.11 28.69
N TRP A 132 -0.48 -4.60 27.89
CA TRP A 132 -0.67 -6.02 27.62
C TRP A 132 0.29 -6.57 26.57
N MET A 133 0.93 -5.68 25.83
CA MET A 133 1.93 -5.99 24.81
C MET A 133 3.08 -5.00 24.96
N ASP A 134 4.31 -5.45 24.90
CA ASP A 134 5.48 -4.58 24.83
C ASP A 134 5.76 -4.11 23.41
N TYR A 135 6.64 -3.12 23.29
CA TYR A 135 6.95 -2.51 21.99
C TYR A 135 7.69 -3.46 21.04
N GLU A 136 8.52 -4.36 21.55
CA GLU A 136 9.25 -5.34 20.77
C GLU A 136 8.29 -6.37 20.14
N ALA A 137 7.35 -6.87 20.91
CA ALA A 137 6.30 -7.77 20.41
C ALA A 137 5.38 -7.08 19.38
N TYR A 138 5.09 -5.79 19.60
CA TYR A 138 4.30 -5.00 18.65
C TYR A 138 5.04 -4.82 17.32
N GLN A 139 6.31 -4.44 17.34
CA GLN A 139 7.15 -4.35 16.13
C GLN A 139 7.28 -5.70 15.41
N ALA A 140 7.52 -6.79 16.13
CA ALA A 140 7.60 -8.12 15.53
C ALA A 140 6.28 -8.51 14.84
N TRP A 141 5.14 -8.10 15.38
CA TRP A 141 3.85 -8.29 14.73
C TRP A 141 3.72 -7.46 13.45
N GLU A 142 4.16 -6.18 13.45
CA GLU A 142 4.16 -5.31 12.27
C GLU A 142 4.99 -5.94 11.15
N ASP A 143 6.23 -6.35 11.44
CA ASP A 143 7.14 -6.98 10.49
C ASP A 143 6.56 -8.26 9.91
N MET A 144 5.98 -9.12 10.75
CA MET A 144 5.33 -10.35 10.33
C MET A 144 4.14 -10.06 9.37
N LYS A 145 3.35 -9.01 9.64
CA LYS A 145 2.22 -8.65 8.77
C LYS A 145 2.69 -8.10 7.43
N ILE A 146 3.68 -7.22 7.42
CA ILE A 146 4.28 -6.68 6.20
C ILE A 146 4.83 -7.84 5.34
N GLU A 147 5.57 -8.77 5.93
CA GLU A 147 6.12 -9.94 5.22
C GLU A 147 5.01 -10.85 4.67
N SER A 148 3.94 -11.07 5.42
CA SER A 148 2.81 -11.92 4.99
C SER A 148 2.16 -11.45 3.70
N TYR A 149 2.14 -10.13 3.47
CA TYR A 149 1.54 -9.51 2.28
C TYR A 149 2.56 -9.04 1.24
N SER A 150 3.85 -9.33 1.43
CA SER A 150 4.93 -8.89 0.51
C SER A 150 4.77 -9.36 -0.93
N LYS A 151 4.04 -10.47 -1.15
CA LYS A 151 3.75 -11.04 -2.47
C LYS A 151 2.43 -10.58 -3.09
N CYS A 152 1.63 -9.82 -2.34
CA CYS A 152 0.37 -9.26 -2.82
C CYS A 152 0.66 -7.99 -3.62
N THR A 153 0.80 -8.14 -4.93
CA THR A 153 1.14 -7.03 -5.81
C THR A 153 -0.07 -6.15 -6.11
N LEU A 154 0.16 -4.84 -6.19
CA LEU A 154 -0.83 -3.85 -6.57
C LEU A 154 -0.54 -3.38 -7.99
N THR A 155 -1.59 -3.18 -8.79
CA THR A 155 -1.51 -2.69 -10.17
C THR A 155 -2.11 -1.31 -10.30
N ASP A 156 -1.61 -0.52 -11.24
CA ASP A 156 -2.10 0.84 -11.45
C ASP A 156 -3.39 0.86 -12.26
N LYS A 157 -4.32 1.73 -11.85
CA LYS A 157 -5.51 2.07 -12.64
C LYS A 157 -5.09 2.69 -13.97
N VAL A 158 -5.67 2.20 -15.05
CA VAL A 158 -5.44 2.76 -16.38
C VAL A 158 -6.43 3.88 -16.64
N TYR A 159 -5.92 5.11 -16.72
CA TYR A 159 -6.74 6.27 -17.06
C TYR A 159 -6.74 6.50 -18.59
N GLU A 160 -7.93 6.40 -19.19
CA GLU A 160 -8.11 6.67 -20.60
C GLU A 160 -7.86 8.14 -20.92
N LYS A 161 -6.98 8.41 -21.91
CA LYS A 161 -6.77 9.77 -22.41
C LYS A 161 -7.88 10.08 -23.42
N LEU A 162 -8.90 10.80 -22.96
CA LEU A 162 -10.01 11.24 -23.79
C LEU A 162 -9.65 12.56 -24.49
N ASP A 163 -10.11 12.73 -25.74
CA ASP A 163 -10.16 14.04 -26.36
C ASP A 163 -11.17 14.94 -25.63
N ARG A 164 -11.04 16.27 -25.84
CA ARG A 164 -11.83 17.25 -25.11
C ARG A 164 -13.36 17.10 -25.33
N ARG A 165 -13.77 16.69 -26.52
CA ARG A 165 -15.18 16.54 -26.87
C ARG A 165 -15.78 15.34 -26.13
N THR A 166 -15.16 14.19 -26.26
CA THR A 166 -15.57 12.95 -25.59
C THR A 166 -15.58 13.13 -24.07
N PHE A 167 -14.58 13.84 -23.50
CA PHE A 167 -14.55 14.17 -22.08
C PHE A 167 -15.77 14.96 -21.63
N ILE A 168 -16.17 16.02 -22.40
CA ILE A 168 -17.34 16.82 -22.09
C ILE A 168 -18.63 15.99 -22.21
N GLU A 169 -18.75 15.18 -23.26
CA GLU A 169 -19.92 14.33 -23.47
C GLU A 169 -20.11 13.33 -22.32
N ARG A 170 -19.05 12.62 -21.90
CA ARG A 170 -19.11 11.69 -20.75
C ARG A 170 -19.44 12.41 -19.44
N ARG A 171 -18.84 13.57 -19.18
CA ARG A 171 -19.15 14.37 -17.99
C ARG A 171 -20.62 14.75 -17.94
N ASN A 172 -21.16 15.27 -19.05
CA ASN A 172 -22.56 15.68 -19.12
C ASN A 172 -23.52 14.49 -18.93
N GLU A 173 -23.15 13.32 -19.39
CA GLU A 173 -23.93 12.10 -19.18
C GLU A 173 -23.95 11.68 -17.71
N LEU A 174 -22.78 11.67 -17.05
CA LEU A 174 -22.69 11.39 -15.61
C LEU A 174 -23.47 12.39 -14.77
N ASP A 175 -23.45 13.69 -15.14
CA ASP A 175 -24.21 14.71 -14.43
C ASP A 175 -25.72 14.49 -14.58
N ARG A 176 -26.21 14.07 -15.76
CA ARG A 176 -27.62 13.70 -15.97
C ARG A 176 -28.02 12.49 -15.10
N GLN A 177 -27.20 11.47 -15.07
CA GLN A 177 -27.45 10.26 -14.27
C GLN A 177 -27.49 10.59 -12.77
N LYS A 178 -26.58 11.43 -12.27
CA LYS A 178 -26.60 11.91 -10.87
C LYS A 178 -27.86 12.68 -10.55
N LEU A 179 -28.27 13.60 -11.42
CA LEU A 179 -29.52 14.39 -11.24
C LEU A 179 -30.74 13.47 -11.24
N GLN A 180 -30.77 12.47 -12.09
CA GLN A 180 -31.86 11.51 -12.11
C GLN A 180 -31.93 10.71 -10.80
N LYS A 181 -30.81 10.17 -10.30
CA LYS A 181 -30.75 9.45 -9.02
C LYS A 181 -31.23 10.33 -7.85
N LEU A 182 -30.77 11.58 -7.79
CA LEU A 182 -31.21 12.51 -6.74
C LEU A 182 -32.72 12.73 -6.77
N ARG A 183 -33.33 12.90 -7.95
CA ARG A 183 -34.78 13.03 -8.09
C ARG A 183 -35.55 11.79 -7.65
N GLU A 184 -35.00 10.59 -7.97
CA GLU A 184 -35.59 9.33 -7.56
C GLU A 184 -35.52 9.14 -6.03
N GLU A 185 -34.40 9.56 -5.40
CA GLU A 185 -34.23 9.53 -3.95
C GLU A 185 -35.17 10.52 -3.24
N GLU A 186 -35.29 11.71 -3.78
CA GLU A 186 -36.23 12.74 -3.25
C GLU A 186 -37.68 12.26 -3.38
N ALA A 187 -38.04 11.64 -4.49
CA ALA A 187 -39.41 11.09 -4.69
C ALA A 187 -39.66 9.92 -3.71
N LYS A 188 -38.70 9.05 -3.47
CA LYS A 188 -38.84 7.97 -2.48
C LYS A 188 -39.00 8.50 -1.06
N LYS A 189 -38.25 9.53 -0.69
CA LYS A 189 -38.36 10.17 0.63
C LYS A 189 -39.70 10.84 0.83
N ALA A 190 -40.22 11.50 -0.23
CA ALA A 190 -41.54 12.11 -0.17
C ALA A 190 -42.66 11.08 0.05
N LEU A 191 -42.60 9.93 -0.63
CA LEU A 191 -43.58 8.85 -0.46
C LEU A 191 -43.52 8.22 0.95
N GLN A 192 -42.31 8.07 1.53
CA GLN A 192 -42.19 7.54 2.88
C GLN A 192 -42.74 8.47 3.96
N ASN A 193 -42.59 9.78 3.79
CA ASN A 193 -43.15 10.76 4.73
C ASN A 193 -44.71 10.81 4.68
N ASP A 194 -45.32 10.57 3.53
CA ASP A 194 -46.79 10.51 3.41
C ASP A 194 -47.37 9.23 4.07
N ASP A 195 -46.62 8.12 4.11
CA ASP A 195 -47.03 6.87 4.77
C ASP A 195 -46.91 6.95 6.30
N ASP A 196 -46.00 7.78 6.83
CA ASP A 196 -45.79 7.96 8.28
C ASP A 196 -46.79 8.96 8.90
N GLU A 197 -47.52 9.75 8.10
CA GLU A 197 -48.56 10.70 8.56
C GLU A 197 -49.99 10.10 8.55
N GLN A 198 -50.18 8.87 8.14
CA GLN A 198 -51.48 8.16 8.20
C GLN A 198 -51.53 7.14 9.36
#